data_240807a5b26c101efe5aa3fa62496aed
#
_entry.id   240807a5b26c101efe5aa3fa62496aed
#
_cell.length_a   1.000
_cell.length_b   1.000
_cell.length_c   1.000
_cell.angle_alpha   90.00
_cell.angle_beta   90.00
_cell.angle_gamma   90.00
#
_symmetry.space_group_name_H-M   'P 1'
#
loop_
_entity.id
_entity.type
_entity.pdbx_description
1 polymer ?
#
loop_
_entity_poly.entity_id
_entity_poly.type
_entity_poly.pdbx_seq_one_letter_code
_entity_poly.pdbx_strand_id
1 'polypeptide(L)'
;MSPEHPAADGGSALRGLPADRVRAALRDGNPLPGGCGFAGLLADPPDREGPVLVRDVLGRQPLFVERDALDPETEHRPTAPGAWDFDRDALDDPESVPAGGVVSATGTERVWRLPEPAATADREAALAAVEDAVSAALHDLVPGTSDPETDGGDLAVAFSGGVDSGLVAAAAPEAPCYVAGFEGSHDVDAARAAAGAMDRDLRVVEITHDDLTRAVRAVAAATGRRNPMDVAIAVPLFLTAEAAAADGFDRLAVGQGADELFGGYSKVVDPAEDPRVEADTVRDARTETVRTLPDQLERDVLALRAAGVEPATPLLDDRVVAAALALPDDLLVDGDERKVALRRVAAGRVPESVRTADKKAVQYGTYVSRELDRLARRAGYKRRMDDHVGKYVDALYSEEKPAGEGRN
;
A
#
# COMPACT_ATOMS: atom_id res chain seq x y z
N MET A 1 22.16 -2.00 -3.33
CA MET A 1 22.91 -0.97 -2.56
C MET A 1 21.96 -0.53 -1.47
N SER A 2 22.27 -0.80 -0.20
CA SER A 2 21.46 -0.27 0.91
C SER A 2 21.51 1.26 0.85
N PRO A 3 20.38 1.97 0.92
CA PRO A 3 20.40 3.42 0.99
C PRO A 3 21.18 3.83 2.23
N GLU A 4 22.10 4.75 2.08
CA GLU A 4 22.89 5.30 3.19
C GLU A 4 21.94 5.81 4.28
N HIS A 5 22.22 5.44 5.50
CA HIS A 5 21.48 5.87 6.69
C HIS A 5 21.73 7.39 6.87
N PRO A 6 20.75 8.29 6.68
CA PRO A 6 20.99 9.72 6.62
C PRO A 6 21.10 10.40 7.98
N ALA A 7 21.47 9.72 9.06
CA ALA A 7 21.40 10.26 10.41
C ALA A 7 22.75 10.52 11.10
N ALA A 8 23.87 10.56 10.38
CA ALA A 8 25.18 10.84 11.01
C ALA A 8 25.41 12.31 11.43
N ASP A 9 24.64 13.29 10.89
CA ASP A 9 24.89 14.73 11.06
C ASP A 9 23.79 15.50 11.80
N GLY A 10 22.90 14.83 12.54
CA GLY A 10 21.87 15.55 13.34
C GLY A 10 20.75 16.21 12.51
N GLY A 11 20.66 15.92 11.22
CA GLY A 11 19.60 16.40 10.33
C GLY A 11 18.35 15.53 10.36
N SER A 12 17.23 16.05 9.82
CA SER A 12 16.00 15.25 9.61
C SER A 12 16.24 14.20 8.53
N ALA A 13 15.70 12.98 8.77
CA ALA A 13 15.76 11.86 7.86
C ALA A 13 14.33 11.36 7.57
N LEU A 14 13.72 11.91 6.54
CA LEU A 14 12.31 11.68 6.17
C LEU A 14 12.22 11.08 4.76
N ARG A 15 11.24 10.20 4.57
CA ARG A 15 10.76 9.76 3.26
C ARG A 15 9.44 10.43 2.95
N GLY A 16 9.19 10.71 1.67
CA GLY A 16 7.92 11.17 1.14
C GLY A 16 7.73 12.67 1.13
N LEU A 17 7.98 13.39 2.21
CA LEU A 17 7.87 14.84 2.27
C LEU A 17 9.11 15.51 2.89
N PRO A 18 9.46 16.73 2.45
CA PRO A 18 10.54 17.50 3.03
C PRO A 18 10.20 17.97 4.46
N ALA A 19 11.24 18.16 5.28
CA ALA A 19 11.12 18.42 6.72
C ALA A 19 10.33 19.68 7.06
N ASP A 20 10.41 20.72 6.26
CA ASP A 20 9.66 21.96 6.45
C ASP A 20 8.14 21.76 6.33
N ARG A 21 7.70 20.92 5.39
CA ARG A 21 6.28 20.56 5.23
C ARG A 21 5.78 19.70 6.39
N VAL A 22 6.59 18.73 6.84
CA VAL A 22 6.24 17.89 8.00
C VAL A 22 6.19 18.73 9.28
N ARG A 23 7.10 19.71 9.47
CA ARG A 23 7.04 20.66 10.58
C ARG A 23 5.77 21.53 10.54
N ALA A 24 5.39 22.01 9.37
CA ALA A 24 4.15 22.76 9.20
C ALA A 24 2.93 21.90 9.53
N ALA A 25 2.87 20.66 9.01
CA ALA A 25 1.81 19.73 9.31
C ALA A 25 1.68 19.43 10.82
N LEU A 26 2.81 19.28 11.51
CA LEU A 26 2.83 19.04 12.95
C LEU A 26 2.34 20.26 13.74
N ARG A 27 2.78 21.47 13.37
CA ARG A 27 2.37 22.72 14.01
C ARG A 27 0.87 22.99 13.85
N ASP A 28 0.38 22.78 12.62
CA ASP A 28 -0.99 23.17 12.24
C ASP A 28 -1.99 22.05 12.50
N GLY A 29 -1.52 20.86 12.96
CA GLY A 29 -2.34 19.67 13.14
C GLY A 29 -2.93 19.14 11.83
N ASN A 30 -2.31 19.43 10.67
CA ASN A 30 -2.82 19.05 9.36
C ASN A 30 -2.47 17.58 9.05
N PRO A 31 -3.46 16.66 8.96
CA PRO A 31 -3.21 15.25 8.68
C PRO A 31 -2.90 14.96 7.21
N LEU A 32 -3.22 15.88 6.29
CA LEU A 32 -3.08 15.72 4.84
C LEU A 32 -2.28 16.91 4.26
N PRO A 33 -0.96 16.97 4.52
CA PRO A 33 -0.13 18.11 4.12
C PRO A 33 0.20 18.17 2.63
N GLY A 34 -0.30 17.24 1.85
CA GLY A 34 -0.05 17.03 0.41
C GLY A 34 0.98 15.95 0.14
N GLY A 35 0.88 15.34 -1.07
CA GLY A 35 1.71 14.23 -1.52
C GLY A 35 1.20 12.87 -1.06
N CYS A 36 2.06 11.82 -1.21
CA CYS A 36 1.72 10.43 -0.96
C CYS A 36 2.26 9.91 0.39
N GLY A 37 2.16 10.73 1.46
CA GLY A 37 2.55 10.34 2.80
C GLY A 37 4.01 10.65 3.16
N PHE A 38 4.32 10.45 4.44
CA PHE A 38 5.67 10.67 4.97
C PHE A 38 5.91 9.79 6.21
N ALA A 39 7.20 9.48 6.45
CA ALA A 39 7.66 8.92 7.73
C ALA A 39 9.15 9.19 7.93
N GLY A 40 9.61 9.09 9.18
CA GLY A 40 11.02 9.14 9.54
C GLY A 40 11.33 10.04 10.72
N LEU A 41 12.61 10.43 10.85
CA LEU A 41 13.12 11.26 11.91
C LEU A 41 12.97 12.75 11.54
N LEU A 42 12.28 13.52 12.40
CA LEU A 42 12.22 14.96 12.35
C LEU A 42 13.12 15.53 13.46
N ALA A 43 14.23 16.16 13.09
CA ALA A 43 15.26 16.61 14.05
C ALA A 43 14.78 17.76 14.95
N ASP A 44 14.09 18.75 14.35
CA ASP A 44 13.62 19.96 15.03
C ASP A 44 12.09 20.09 14.93
N PRO A 45 11.33 19.31 15.70
CA PRO A 45 9.86 19.40 15.70
C PRO A 45 9.40 20.70 16.40
N PRO A 46 8.29 21.33 15.94
CA PRO A 46 7.73 22.47 16.65
C PRO A 46 7.18 22.07 18.01
N ASP A 47 7.37 22.96 18.99
CA ASP A 47 6.80 22.86 20.35
C ASP A 47 7.14 21.54 21.11
N ARG A 48 8.29 20.92 20.78
CA ARG A 48 8.77 19.69 21.40
C ARG A 48 10.27 19.76 21.69
N GLU A 49 10.69 19.05 22.73
CA GLU A 49 12.11 18.94 23.06
C GLU A 49 12.74 17.72 22.35
N GLY A 50 13.77 17.98 21.54
CA GLY A 50 14.54 16.95 20.83
C GLY A 50 13.82 16.34 19.62
N PRO A 51 14.52 15.45 18.91
CA PRO A 51 14.00 14.82 17.70
C PRO A 51 12.85 13.87 17.99
N VAL A 52 12.01 13.63 16.97
CA VAL A 52 10.89 12.71 17.04
C VAL A 52 10.82 11.84 15.78
N LEU A 53 10.30 10.61 15.92
CA LEU A 53 9.85 9.83 14.78
C LEU A 53 8.42 10.21 14.45
N VAL A 54 8.10 10.34 13.16
CA VAL A 54 6.78 10.71 12.67
C VAL A 54 6.33 9.75 11.59
N ARG A 55 5.02 9.44 11.53
CA ARG A 55 4.43 8.66 10.44
C ARG A 55 3.07 9.26 10.06
N ASP A 56 2.82 9.42 8.76
CA ASP A 56 1.59 10.01 8.24
C ASP A 56 0.31 9.27 8.67
N VAL A 57 -0.83 9.92 8.50
CA VAL A 57 -2.12 9.46 9.02
C VAL A 57 -2.62 8.15 8.41
N LEU A 58 -2.19 7.80 7.21
CA LEU A 58 -2.51 6.55 6.52
C LEU A 58 -1.38 5.52 6.60
N GLY A 59 -0.22 5.87 7.17
CA GLY A 59 0.91 4.96 7.31
C GLY A 59 1.50 4.51 5.98
N ARG A 60 1.45 5.37 4.95
CA ARG A 60 1.89 5.09 3.58
C ARG A 60 3.38 4.78 3.45
N GLN A 61 4.16 5.28 4.39
CA GLN A 61 5.58 4.95 4.52
C GLN A 61 5.77 4.06 5.76
N PRO A 62 6.27 2.82 5.63
CA PRO A 62 6.67 2.00 6.77
C PRO A 62 7.77 2.66 7.59
N LEU A 63 7.67 2.55 8.91
CA LEU A 63 8.67 3.02 9.85
C LEU A 63 8.64 2.14 11.09
N PHE A 64 9.80 1.68 11.52
CA PHE A 64 9.95 0.79 12.66
C PHE A 64 10.86 1.39 13.71
N VAL A 65 10.66 0.96 14.94
CA VAL A 65 11.46 1.33 16.10
C VAL A 65 11.71 0.08 16.94
N GLU A 66 12.88 0.01 17.59
CA GLU A 66 13.16 -1.06 18.54
C GLU A 66 12.15 -1.02 19.69
N ARG A 67 11.55 -2.16 20.01
CA ARG A 67 10.51 -2.26 21.05
C ARG A 67 11.01 -1.78 22.42
N ASP A 68 12.26 -2.10 22.78
CA ASP A 68 12.85 -1.66 24.05
C ASP A 68 13.09 -0.15 24.12
N ALA A 69 13.28 0.52 22.96
CA ALA A 69 13.40 1.97 22.89
C ALA A 69 12.07 2.72 23.12
N LEU A 70 10.94 2.01 23.08
CA LEU A 70 9.61 2.54 23.41
C LEU A 70 9.33 2.52 24.92
N ASP A 71 10.11 1.76 25.70
CA ASP A 71 9.97 1.73 27.16
C ASP A 71 10.71 2.92 27.78
N PRO A 72 9.99 3.84 28.46
CA PRO A 72 10.58 5.04 29.04
C PRO A 72 11.54 4.73 30.21
N GLU A 73 11.53 3.51 30.74
CA GLU A 73 12.43 3.08 31.83
C GLU A 73 13.82 2.64 31.31
N THR A 74 13.98 2.45 29.99
CA THR A 74 15.28 2.10 29.39
C THR A 74 16.16 3.32 29.11
N GLU A 75 17.45 3.09 28.94
CA GLU A 75 18.40 4.11 28.49
C GLU A 75 18.34 4.31 26.95
N HIS A 76 17.69 3.39 26.22
CA HIS A 76 17.54 3.45 24.79
C HIS A 76 16.56 4.55 24.39
N ARG A 77 16.93 5.32 23.37
CA ARG A 77 16.09 6.41 22.84
C ARG A 77 15.55 6.03 21.48
N PRO A 78 14.24 6.17 21.22
CA PRO A 78 13.64 5.78 19.95
C PRO A 78 14.19 6.53 18.74
N THR A 79 14.81 7.70 18.96
CA THR A 79 15.41 8.52 17.91
C THR A 79 16.93 8.35 17.79
N ALA A 80 17.52 7.45 18.57
CA ALA A 80 18.96 7.17 18.49
C ALA A 80 19.30 6.42 17.18
N PRO A 81 20.52 6.60 16.64
CA PRO A 81 21.00 5.80 15.53
C PRO A 81 20.92 4.30 15.84
N GLY A 82 20.32 3.52 14.93
CA GLY A 82 20.13 2.08 15.09
C GLY A 82 18.93 1.67 15.95
N ALA A 83 18.20 2.63 16.55
CA ALA A 83 16.97 2.34 17.29
C ALA A 83 15.71 2.41 16.40
N TRP A 84 15.83 2.85 15.17
CA TRP A 84 14.73 2.94 14.21
C TRP A 84 15.23 2.77 12.78
N ASP A 85 14.35 2.29 11.91
CA ASP A 85 14.63 2.16 10.47
C ASP A 85 13.33 2.11 9.65
N PHE A 86 13.44 2.30 8.33
CA PHE A 86 12.37 2.05 7.37
C PHE A 86 12.27 0.57 6.99
N ASP A 87 13.32 -0.19 7.25
CA ASP A 87 13.39 -1.63 7.03
C ASP A 87 13.39 -2.33 8.39
N ARG A 88 12.40 -3.21 8.58
CA ARG A 88 12.25 -3.94 9.83
C ARG A 88 13.41 -4.90 10.13
N ASP A 89 14.05 -5.42 9.07
CA ASP A 89 15.14 -6.40 9.23
C ASP A 89 16.47 -5.73 9.68
N ALA A 90 16.50 -4.39 9.69
CA ALA A 90 17.61 -3.62 10.27
C ALA A 90 17.58 -3.59 11.81
N LEU A 91 16.48 -4.05 12.43
CA LEU A 91 16.22 -4.02 13.86
C LEU A 91 16.11 -5.43 14.43
N ASP A 92 16.44 -5.59 15.71
CA ASP A 92 16.38 -6.90 16.40
C ASP A 92 14.92 -7.27 16.81
N ASP A 93 14.16 -6.32 17.36
CA ASP A 93 12.74 -6.49 17.73
C ASP A 93 11.90 -5.30 17.25
N PRO A 94 11.64 -5.23 15.92
CA PRO A 94 10.97 -4.09 15.28
C PRO A 94 9.50 -4.00 15.69
N GLU A 95 9.10 -2.82 16.14
CA GLU A 95 7.71 -2.43 16.32
C GLU A 95 7.34 -1.30 15.35
N SER A 96 6.18 -1.42 14.71
CA SER A 96 5.72 -0.42 13.74
C SER A 96 5.33 0.88 14.44
N VAL A 97 5.85 2.02 13.99
CA VAL A 97 5.39 3.33 14.44
C VAL A 97 3.93 3.51 13.99
N PRO A 98 2.99 3.81 14.91
CA PRO A 98 1.57 3.91 14.56
C PRO A 98 1.30 5.00 13.50
N ALA A 99 0.38 4.72 12.57
CA ALA A 99 -0.08 5.71 11.60
C ALA A 99 -0.72 6.92 12.31
N GLY A 100 -0.35 8.12 11.89
CA GLY A 100 -0.71 9.37 12.54
C GLY A 100 0.05 9.61 13.86
N GLY A 101 1.07 8.80 14.13
CA GLY A 101 1.84 8.81 15.36
C GLY A 101 3.08 9.68 15.34
N VAL A 102 3.44 10.10 16.52
CA VAL A 102 4.72 10.72 16.86
C VAL A 102 5.34 9.96 18.02
N VAL A 103 6.58 9.51 17.86
CA VAL A 103 7.35 8.82 18.91
C VAL A 103 8.48 9.73 19.36
N SER A 104 8.55 9.97 20.66
CA SER A 104 9.56 10.82 21.30
C SER A 104 10.23 10.09 22.47
N ALA A 105 11.21 10.71 23.08
CA ALA A 105 11.81 10.20 24.32
C ALA A 105 10.82 10.05 25.48
N THR A 106 9.65 10.71 25.41
CA THR A 106 8.62 10.67 26.47
C THR A 106 7.47 9.70 26.16
N GLY A 107 7.49 9.02 24.99
CA GLY A 107 6.50 8.03 24.60
C GLY A 107 5.90 8.28 23.23
N THR A 108 4.86 7.52 22.94
CA THR A 108 4.13 7.54 21.66
C THR A 108 2.79 8.27 21.81
N GLU A 109 2.49 9.18 20.90
CA GLU A 109 1.18 9.83 20.84
C GLU A 109 0.62 9.82 19.41
N ARG A 110 -0.71 9.80 19.29
CA ARG A 110 -1.40 9.99 18.00
C ARG A 110 -1.73 11.47 17.83
N VAL A 111 -1.03 12.13 16.91
CA VAL A 111 -1.18 13.56 16.61
C VAL A 111 -2.16 13.79 15.50
N TRP A 112 -2.14 12.94 14.46
CA TRP A 112 -3.03 13.08 13.32
C TRP A 112 -4.11 12.01 13.30
N ARG A 113 -5.32 12.44 12.94
CA ARG A 113 -6.47 11.57 12.67
C ARG A 113 -7.02 11.92 11.30
N LEU A 114 -7.50 10.91 10.57
CA LEU A 114 -8.21 11.17 9.32
C LEU A 114 -9.40 12.09 9.59
N PRO A 115 -9.58 13.15 8.77
CA PRO A 115 -10.74 13.99 8.88
C PRO A 115 -12.01 13.20 8.52
N GLU A 116 -13.10 13.51 9.20
CA GLU A 116 -14.44 12.97 8.92
C GLU A 116 -15.35 14.13 8.44
N PRO A 117 -15.12 14.65 7.22
CA PRO A 117 -15.90 15.76 6.71
C PRO A 117 -17.37 15.35 6.51
N ALA A 118 -18.29 16.30 6.62
CA ALA A 118 -19.65 16.10 6.14
C ALA A 118 -19.66 15.78 4.64
N ALA A 119 -20.63 14.98 4.18
CA ALA A 119 -20.79 14.74 2.76
C ALA A 119 -21.03 16.06 2.03
N THR A 120 -20.36 16.24 0.90
CA THR A 120 -20.64 17.38 0.00
C THR A 120 -22.05 17.22 -0.56
N ALA A 121 -22.91 18.19 -0.26
CA ALA A 121 -24.32 18.13 -0.66
C ALA A 121 -24.52 18.29 -2.18
N ASP A 122 -23.65 19.04 -2.84
CA ASP A 122 -23.63 19.21 -4.29
C ASP A 122 -22.84 18.05 -4.93
N ARG A 123 -23.57 17.14 -5.57
CA ARG A 123 -23.03 15.97 -6.23
C ARG A 123 -22.05 16.30 -7.37
N GLU A 124 -22.34 17.35 -8.14
CA GLU A 124 -21.49 17.77 -9.26
C GLU A 124 -20.18 18.37 -8.73
N ALA A 125 -20.26 19.18 -7.68
CA ALA A 125 -19.08 19.73 -7.02
C ALA A 125 -18.22 18.62 -6.37
N ALA A 126 -18.83 17.62 -5.74
CA ALA A 126 -18.11 16.47 -5.18
C ALA A 126 -17.36 15.68 -6.26
N LEU A 127 -18.01 15.43 -7.39
CA LEU A 127 -17.40 14.72 -8.52
C LEU A 127 -16.26 15.52 -9.16
N ALA A 128 -16.48 16.83 -9.37
CA ALA A 128 -15.45 17.72 -9.90
C ALA A 128 -14.20 17.77 -9.00
N ALA A 129 -14.39 17.82 -7.68
CA ALA A 129 -13.27 17.79 -6.71
C ALA A 129 -12.47 16.50 -6.81
N VAL A 130 -13.12 15.34 -6.99
CA VAL A 130 -12.42 14.07 -7.20
C VAL A 130 -11.72 14.06 -8.55
N GLU A 131 -12.35 14.55 -9.62
CA GLU A 131 -11.76 14.62 -10.95
C GLU A 131 -10.49 15.49 -10.95
N ASP A 132 -10.54 16.66 -10.35
CA ASP A 132 -9.40 17.57 -10.23
C ASP A 132 -8.27 16.91 -9.42
N ALA A 133 -8.60 16.31 -8.27
CA ALA A 133 -7.62 15.68 -7.40
C ALA A 133 -6.93 14.47 -8.06
N VAL A 134 -7.71 13.57 -8.67
CA VAL A 134 -7.19 12.40 -9.39
C VAL A 134 -6.36 12.84 -10.60
N SER A 135 -6.81 13.83 -11.36
CA SER A 135 -6.07 14.36 -12.51
C SER A 135 -4.72 14.93 -12.10
N ALA A 136 -4.70 15.72 -11.03
CA ALA A 136 -3.45 16.31 -10.52
C ALA A 136 -2.49 15.22 -10.00
N ALA A 137 -2.98 14.25 -9.23
CA ALA A 137 -2.15 13.17 -8.70
C ALA A 137 -1.59 12.25 -9.81
N LEU A 138 -2.37 11.99 -10.85
CA LEU A 138 -1.94 11.22 -12.02
C LEU A 138 -0.96 12.00 -12.90
N HIS A 139 -1.11 13.33 -12.98
CA HIS A 139 -0.16 14.19 -13.67
C HIS A 139 1.21 14.17 -12.98
N ASP A 140 1.22 14.25 -11.66
CA ASP A 140 2.46 14.23 -10.85
C ASP A 140 3.15 12.84 -10.84
N LEU A 141 2.47 11.78 -11.31
CA LEU A 141 3.05 10.44 -11.43
C LEU A 141 4.11 10.36 -12.54
N VAL A 142 3.93 11.13 -13.62
CA VAL A 142 4.75 11.02 -14.84
C VAL A 142 6.06 11.78 -14.66
N PRO A 143 7.23 11.16 -14.94
CA PRO A 143 8.53 11.81 -14.86
C PRO A 143 8.59 13.09 -15.72
N GLY A 144 9.27 14.14 -15.21
CA GLY A 144 9.43 15.43 -15.90
C GLY A 144 8.25 16.39 -15.75
N THR A 145 7.18 16.03 -15.05
CA THR A 145 6.05 16.92 -14.75
C THR A 145 6.10 17.49 -13.33
N SER A 146 6.89 16.87 -12.45
CA SER A 146 7.05 17.22 -11.03
C SER A 146 8.45 17.76 -10.72
N ASP A 147 8.70 18.06 -9.44
CA ASP A 147 9.98 18.55 -8.93
C ASP A 147 11.14 17.62 -9.32
N PRO A 148 12.24 18.12 -9.91
CA PRO A 148 13.39 17.30 -10.31
C PRO A 148 14.04 16.50 -9.17
N GLU A 149 13.83 16.87 -7.89
CA GLU A 149 14.34 16.14 -6.73
C GLU A 149 13.50 14.87 -6.41
N THR A 150 12.26 14.80 -6.95
CA THR A 150 11.36 13.63 -6.80
C THR A 150 11.24 12.82 -8.10
N ASP A 151 11.86 13.29 -9.18
CA ASP A 151 11.81 12.72 -10.52
C ASP A 151 12.83 11.57 -10.67
N GLY A 152 12.66 10.53 -9.88
CA GLY A 152 13.61 9.43 -9.77
C GLY A 152 13.13 8.14 -10.43
N GLY A 153 13.77 7.76 -11.53
CA GLY A 153 13.75 6.42 -12.07
C GLY A 153 12.65 6.10 -13.09
N ASP A 154 12.89 5.03 -13.85
CA ASP A 154 11.97 4.54 -14.88
C ASP A 154 10.72 3.89 -14.26
N LEU A 155 9.55 4.23 -14.79
CA LEU A 155 8.25 3.86 -14.26
C LEU A 155 7.66 2.66 -15.02
N ALA A 156 7.19 1.65 -14.27
CA ALA A 156 6.30 0.59 -14.75
C ALA A 156 4.94 0.68 -14.04
N VAL A 157 3.93 -0.04 -14.54
CA VAL A 157 2.57 -0.04 -13.97
C VAL A 157 2.16 -1.47 -13.61
N ALA A 158 1.73 -1.72 -12.38
CA ALA A 158 1.04 -2.95 -12.00
C ALA A 158 -0.41 -2.90 -12.51
N PHE A 159 -0.75 -3.82 -13.43
CA PHE A 159 -1.96 -3.71 -14.23
C PHE A 159 -2.86 -4.93 -14.11
N SER A 160 -3.96 -4.80 -13.41
CA SER A 160 -4.95 -5.88 -13.23
C SER A 160 -6.10 -5.85 -14.24
N GLY A 161 -6.16 -4.83 -15.11
CA GLY A 161 -7.26 -4.63 -16.05
C GLY A 161 -8.54 -4.02 -15.46
N GLY A 162 -8.54 -3.65 -14.18
CA GLY A 162 -9.62 -2.92 -13.53
C GLY A 162 -9.51 -1.41 -13.70
N VAL A 163 -10.56 -0.67 -13.30
CA VAL A 163 -10.63 0.79 -13.43
C VAL A 163 -9.47 1.52 -12.74
N ASP A 164 -9.03 1.04 -11.59
CA ASP A 164 -7.98 1.66 -10.77
C ASP A 164 -6.63 1.65 -11.51
N SER A 165 -6.17 0.44 -11.85
CA SER A 165 -4.94 0.26 -12.63
C SER A 165 -5.06 0.80 -14.05
N GLY A 166 -6.27 0.80 -14.61
CA GLY A 166 -6.58 1.40 -15.91
C GLY A 166 -6.35 2.91 -15.92
N LEU A 167 -6.80 3.63 -14.89
CA LEU A 167 -6.55 5.07 -14.73
C LEU A 167 -5.05 5.38 -14.61
N VAL A 168 -4.34 4.59 -13.80
CA VAL A 168 -2.88 4.73 -13.64
C VAL A 168 -2.17 4.48 -14.96
N ALA A 169 -2.52 3.40 -15.67
CA ALA A 169 -1.93 3.07 -16.96
C ALA A 169 -2.24 4.13 -18.04
N ALA A 170 -3.44 4.69 -18.05
CA ALA A 170 -3.82 5.75 -18.98
C ALA A 170 -3.01 7.04 -18.78
N ALA A 171 -2.63 7.34 -17.54
CA ALA A 171 -1.82 8.51 -17.20
C ALA A 171 -0.34 8.37 -17.60
N ALA A 172 0.18 7.15 -17.66
CA ALA A 172 1.57 6.86 -18.01
C ALA A 172 1.64 6.01 -19.30
N PRO A 173 1.32 6.57 -20.47
CA PRO A 173 1.18 5.83 -21.72
C PRO A 173 2.46 5.14 -22.18
N GLU A 174 3.62 5.64 -21.86
CA GLU A 174 4.92 5.07 -22.24
C GLU A 174 5.41 3.98 -21.26
N ALA A 175 4.84 3.91 -20.05
CA ALA A 175 5.24 2.93 -19.06
C ALA A 175 4.65 1.54 -19.40
N PRO A 176 5.45 0.46 -19.41
CA PRO A 176 4.93 -0.89 -19.63
C PRO A 176 4.06 -1.34 -18.45
N CYS A 177 3.07 -2.16 -18.76
CA CYS A 177 2.18 -2.76 -17.80
C CYS A 177 2.67 -4.16 -17.42
N TYR A 178 2.57 -4.52 -16.14
CA TYR A 178 2.93 -5.85 -15.63
C TYR A 178 1.77 -6.48 -14.87
N VAL A 179 1.61 -7.77 -15.01
CA VAL A 179 0.70 -8.59 -14.22
C VAL A 179 1.33 -9.95 -13.92
N ALA A 180 1.29 -10.39 -12.67
CA ALA A 180 1.69 -11.75 -12.29
C ALA A 180 0.44 -12.61 -12.07
N GLY A 181 0.47 -13.85 -12.56
CA GLY A 181 -0.63 -14.79 -12.36
C GLY A 181 -0.32 -16.18 -12.92
N PHE A 182 -1.14 -17.13 -12.53
CA PHE A 182 -1.04 -18.50 -13.06
C PHE A 182 -1.60 -18.59 -14.48
N GLU A 183 -1.06 -19.52 -15.27
CA GLU A 183 -1.56 -19.80 -16.61
C GLU A 183 -3.09 -20.06 -16.59
N GLY A 184 -3.83 -19.40 -17.50
CA GLY A 184 -5.29 -19.51 -17.59
C GLY A 184 -6.06 -18.92 -16.40
N SER A 185 -5.44 -18.08 -15.60
CA SER A 185 -6.15 -17.34 -14.55
C SER A 185 -7.01 -16.23 -15.13
N HIS A 186 -8.20 -16.04 -14.56
CA HIS A 186 -9.10 -14.95 -14.97
C HIS A 186 -8.45 -13.57 -14.85
N ASP A 187 -7.54 -13.39 -13.91
CA ASP A 187 -6.88 -12.11 -13.68
C ASP A 187 -5.94 -11.75 -14.83
N VAL A 188 -5.15 -12.73 -15.31
CA VAL A 188 -4.29 -12.57 -16.49
C VAL A 188 -5.12 -12.34 -17.75
N ASP A 189 -6.21 -13.09 -17.93
CA ASP A 189 -7.08 -12.93 -19.10
C ASP A 189 -7.78 -11.57 -19.11
N ALA A 190 -8.22 -11.08 -17.94
CA ALA A 190 -8.80 -9.75 -17.79
C ALA A 190 -7.77 -8.64 -18.10
N ALA A 191 -6.55 -8.78 -17.56
CA ALA A 191 -5.46 -7.84 -17.84
C ALA A 191 -5.10 -7.81 -19.33
N ARG A 192 -5.00 -8.98 -20.01
CA ARG A 192 -4.76 -9.04 -21.46
C ARG A 192 -5.85 -8.36 -22.28
N ALA A 193 -7.12 -8.63 -21.96
CA ALA A 193 -8.25 -8.01 -22.65
C ALA A 193 -8.27 -6.49 -22.47
N ALA A 194 -8.03 -6.02 -21.25
CA ALA A 194 -7.97 -4.60 -20.93
C ALA A 194 -6.78 -3.91 -21.59
N ALA A 195 -5.58 -4.51 -21.54
CA ALA A 195 -4.39 -3.98 -22.18
C ALA A 195 -4.57 -3.88 -23.70
N GLY A 196 -5.15 -4.90 -24.35
CA GLY A 196 -5.50 -4.85 -25.77
C GLY A 196 -6.50 -3.75 -26.11
N ALA A 197 -7.51 -3.52 -25.26
CA ALA A 197 -8.48 -2.45 -25.44
C ALA A 197 -7.87 -1.05 -25.25
N MET A 198 -6.80 -0.92 -24.46
CA MET A 198 -6.10 0.33 -24.16
C MET A 198 -4.84 0.54 -25.03
N ASP A 199 -4.51 -0.38 -25.93
CA ASP A 199 -3.27 -0.40 -26.72
C ASP A 199 -2.01 -0.28 -25.82
N ARG A 200 -1.95 -1.13 -24.73
CA ARG A 200 -0.86 -1.10 -23.76
C ARG A 200 0.09 -2.27 -23.91
N ASP A 201 1.39 -2.01 -23.78
CA ASP A 201 2.39 -3.07 -23.64
C ASP A 201 2.19 -3.80 -22.30
N LEU A 202 1.73 -5.06 -22.35
CA LEU A 202 1.50 -5.89 -21.17
C LEU A 202 2.48 -7.03 -21.10
N ARG A 203 3.27 -7.06 -20.03
CA ARG A 203 4.19 -8.15 -19.70
C ARG A 203 3.55 -9.03 -18.63
N VAL A 204 3.32 -10.29 -18.99
CA VAL A 204 2.71 -11.27 -18.09
C VAL A 204 3.79 -12.11 -17.43
N VAL A 205 3.80 -12.09 -16.10
CA VAL A 205 4.68 -12.92 -15.27
C VAL A 205 3.91 -14.18 -14.90
N GLU A 206 4.26 -15.29 -15.52
CA GLU A 206 3.65 -16.59 -15.21
C GLU A 206 4.20 -17.13 -13.90
N ILE A 207 3.30 -17.40 -12.94
CA ILE A 207 3.68 -17.91 -11.61
C ILE A 207 3.75 -19.44 -11.66
N THR A 208 4.94 -19.97 -11.38
CA THR A 208 5.14 -21.41 -11.14
C THR A 208 5.02 -21.74 -9.64
N HIS A 209 4.95 -23.03 -9.29
CA HIS A 209 4.98 -23.44 -7.89
C HIS A 209 6.32 -23.12 -7.19
N ASP A 210 7.42 -23.13 -7.93
CA ASP A 210 8.75 -22.80 -7.41
C ASP A 210 8.85 -21.29 -7.14
N ASP A 211 8.33 -20.45 -8.06
CA ASP A 211 8.23 -19.00 -7.85
C ASP A 211 7.34 -18.68 -6.66
N LEU A 212 6.19 -19.35 -6.54
CA LEU A 212 5.30 -19.18 -5.42
C LEU A 212 6.01 -19.48 -4.09
N THR A 213 6.70 -20.61 -4.01
CA THR A 213 7.41 -21.02 -2.79
C THR A 213 8.53 -20.04 -2.43
N ARG A 214 9.30 -19.60 -3.42
CA ARG A 214 10.36 -18.59 -3.26
C ARG A 214 9.78 -17.25 -2.82
N ALA A 215 8.74 -16.76 -3.50
CA ALA A 215 8.12 -15.48 -3.19
C ALA A 215 7.46 -15.47 -1.80
N VAL A 216 6.86 -16.58 -1.35
CA VAL A 216 6.34 -16.70 0.02
C VAL A 216 7.44 -16.47 1.06
N ARG A 217 8.62 -17.05 0.87
CA ARG A 217 9.77 -16.83 1.77
C ARG A 217 10.19 -15.36 1.78
N ALA A 218 10.41 -14.78 0.59
CA ALA A 218 10.85 -13.40 0.45
C ALA A 218 9.85 -12.41 1.06
N VAL A 219 8.56 -12.58 0.77
CA VAL A 219 7.49 -11.73 1.34
C VAL A 219 7.41 -11.88 2.86
N ALA A 220 7.46 -13.13 3.38
CA ALA A 220 7.42 -13.35 4.82
C ALA A 220 8.64 -12.75 5.55
N ALA A 221 9.82 -12.82 4.93
CA ALA A 221 11.01 -12.17 5.46
C ALA A 221 10.85 -10.65 5.47
N ALA A 222 10.57 -10.03 4.33
CA ALA A 222 10.49 -8.57 4.20
C ALA A 222 9.38 -7.94 5.05
N THR A 223 8.22 -8.60 5.17
CA THR A 223 7.06 -8.04 5.87
C THR A 223 6.94 -8.49 7.32
N GLY A 224 7.62 -9.57 7.71
CA GLY A 224 7.42 -10.26 8.99
C GLY A 224 6.04 -10.92 9.12
N ARG A 225 5.22 -10.91 8.07
CA ARG A 225 3.86 -11.43 8.07
C ARG A 225 3.83 -12.84 7.53
N ARG A 226 3.23 -13.75 8.29
CA ARG A 226 3.18 -15.18 7.97
C ARG A 226 1.76 -15.73 7.87
N ASN A 227 0.75 -14.88 8.11
CA ASN A 227 -0.63 -15.33 7.93
C ASN A 227 -0.91 -15.56 6.43
N PRO A 228 -1.67 -16.61 6.09
CA PRO A 228 -1.89 -17.01 4.69
C PRO A 228 -2.55 -15.93 3.82
N MET A 229 -3.38 -15.07 4.40
CA MET A 229 -4.09 -14.03 3.66
C MET A 229 -3.14 -12.94 3.21
N ASP A 230 -2.33 -12.38 4.12
CA ASP A 230 -1.36 -11.33 3.77
C ASP A 230 -0.35 -11.83 2.75
N VAL A 231 0.17 -13.06 2.94
CA VAL A 231 1.10 -13.68 1.99
C VAL A 231 0.46 -13.86 0.62
N ALA A 232 -0.79 -14.36 0.57
CA ALA A 232 -1.49 -14.58 -0.71
C ALA A 232 -1.77 -13.28 -1.47
N ILE A 233 -1.93 -12.15 -0.78
CA ILE A 233 -2.13 -10.83 -1.40
C ILE A 233 -0.79 -10.25 -1.87
N ALA A 234 0.27 -10.36 -1.06
CA ALA A 234 1.55 -9.73 -1.34
C ALA A 234 2.37 -10.46 -2.42
N VAL A 235 2.25 -11.80 -2.54
CA VAL A 235 3.05 -12.59 -3.49
C VAL A 235 2.88 -12.16 -4.96
N PRO A 236 1.67 -12.00 -5.52
CA PRO A 236 1.53 -11.53 -6.91
C PRO A 236 2.10 -10.13 -7.10
N LEU A 237 1.94 -9.25 -6.10
CA LEU A 237 2.47 -7.90 -6.14
C LEU A 237 4.01 -7.91 -6.14
N PHE A 238 4.62 -8.73 -5.27
CA PHE A 238 6.06 -8.95 -5.21
C PHE A 238 6.62 -9.46 -6.55
N LEU A 239 6.01 -10.51 -7.13
CA LEU A 239 6.47 -11.09 -8.40
C LEU A 239 6.30 -10.13 -9.58
N THR A 240 5.23 -9.32 -9.58
CA THR A 240 5.03 -8.24 -10.57
C THR A 240 6.15 -7.20 -10.45
N ALA A 241 6.49 -6.79 -9.25
CA ALA A 241 7.53 -5.82 -8.96
C ALA A 241 8.92 -6.35 -9.31
N GLU A 242 9.23 -7.60 -8.94
CA GLU A 242 10.49 -8.27 -9.24
C GLU A 242 10.75 -8.33 -10.77
N ALA A 243 9.72 -8.62 -11.56
CA ALA A 243 9.84 -8.63 -13.01
C ALA A 243 10.10 -7.23 -13.57
N ALA A 244 9.42 -6.21 -13.04
CA ALA A 244 9.67 -4.82 -13.44
C ALA A 244 11.09 -4.38 -13.07
N ALA A 245 11.57 -4.70 -11.87
CA ALA A 245 12.94 -4.43 -11.44
C ALA A 245 14.00 -5.15 -12.31
N ALA A 246 13.73 -6.41 -12.68
CA ALA A 246 14.61 -7.18 -13.56
C ALA A 246 14.74 -6.57 -14.96
N ASP A 247 13.69 -5.88 -15.43
CA ASP A 247 13.68 -5.14 -16.69
C ASP A 247 14.27 -3.72 -16.57
N GLY A 248 14.72 -3.32 -15.37
CA GLY A 248 15.41 -2.05 -15.10
C GLY A 248 14.53 -0.91 -14.62
N PHE A 249 13.27 -1.18 -14.23
CA PHE A 249 12.37 -0.16 -13.68
C PHE A 249 12.59 -0.02 -12.18
N ASP A 250 12.76 1.23 -11.73
CA ASP A 250 13.00 1.56 -10.30
C ASP A 250 11.71 1.85 -9.54
N ARG A 251 10.62 2.18 -10.27
CA ARG A 251 9.33 2.55 -9.71
C ARG A 251 8.20 1.71 -10.29
N LEU A 252 7.25 1.32 -9.44
CA LEU A 252 6.04 0.61 -9.86
C LEU A 252 4.80 1.38 -9.42
N ALA A 253 4.05 1.90 -10.39
CA ALA A 253 2.77 2.55 -10.11
C ALA A 253 1.69 1.50 -9.86
N VAL A 254 0.91 1.71 -8.81
CA VAL A 254 -0.14 0.81 -8.35
C VAL A 254 -1.45 1.55 -8.10
N GLY A 255 -2.58 0.87 -8.31
CA GLY A 255 -3.92 1.42 -8.07
C GLY A 255 -4.41 1.28 -6.63
N GLN A 256 -3.51 1.16 -5.66
CA GLN A 256 -3.85 0.99 -4.25
C GLN A 256 -4.60 2.19 -3.68
N GLY A 257 -5.43 1.94 -2.66
CA GLY A 257 -6.29 2.93 -2.03
C GLY A 257 -7.64 3.14 -2.71
N ALA A 258 -7.78 2.76 -3.98
CA ALA A 258 -9.02 2.97 -4.73
C ALA A 258 -10.21 2.18 -4.16
N ASP A 259 -10.00 0.93 -3.74
CA ASP A 259 -11.04 0.10 -3.14
C ASP A 259 -11.50 0.66 -1.79
N GLU A 260 -10.56 1.13 -0.99
CA GLU A 260 -10.81 1.69 0.34
C GLU A 260 -11.49 3.06 0.27
N LEU A 261 -10.96 3.96 -0.55
CA LEU A 261 -11.43 5.34 -0.62
C LEU A 261 -12.76 5.48 -1.35
N PHE A 262 -13.00 4.68 -2.38
CA PHE A 262 -14.15 4.82 -3.28
C PHE A 262 -15.22 3.73 -3.12
N GLY A 263 -15.17 2.92 -2.05
CA GLY A 263 -16.18 1.91 -1.78
C GLY A 263 -16.12 0.69 -2.72
N GLY A 264 -14.92 0.19 -3.00
CA GLY A 264 -14.71 -0.93 -3.93
C GLY A 264 -15.05 -2.32 -3.37
N TYR A 265 -15.18 -2.47 -2.06
CA TYR A 265 -15.46 -3.76 -1.42
C TYR A 265 -16.96 -4.08 -1.39
N SER A 266 -17.31 -5.36 -1.60
CA SER A 266 -18.71 -5.82 -1.56
C SER A 266 -19.40 -5.56 -0.23
N LYS A 267 -18.67 -5.60 0.88
CA LYS A 267 -19.18 -5.31 2.23
C LYS A 267 -19.66 -3.86 2.42
N VAL A 268 -19.32 -2.95 1.50
CA VAL A 268 -19.71 -1.53 1.54
C VAL A 268 -21.04 -1.30 0.79
N VAL A 269 -21.50 -2.25 -0.04
CA VAL A 269 -22.68 -2.12 -0.89
C VAL A 269 -23.97 -2.09 -0.05
N ASP A 270 -24.09 -3.01 0.88
CA ASP A 270 -25.23 -3.10 1.81
C ASP A 270 -24.70 -3.36 3.23
N PRO A 271 -24.14 -2.33 3.86
CA PRO A 271 -23.44 -2.50 5.12
C PRO A 271 -24.33 -2.96 6.27
N ALA A 272 -25.60 -2.54 6.30
CA ALA A 272 -26.53 -2.92 7.33
C ALA A 272 -26.84 -4.43 7.35
N GLU A 273 -26.72 -5.10 6.21
CA GLU A 273 -26.94 -6.55 6.05
C GLU A 273 -25.63 -7.37 6.03
N ASP A 274 -24.46 -6.71 6.00
CA ASP A 274 -23.16 -7.41 5.91
C ASP A 274 -22.49 -7.58 7.30
N PRO A 275 -22.36 -8.83 7.82
CA PRO A 275 -21.80 -9.07 9.15
C PRO A 275 -20.30 -8.77 9.28
N ARG A 276 -19.62 -8.37 8.19
CA ARG A 276 -18.19 -8.03 8.19
C ARG A 276 -17.89 -6.58 8.52
N VAL A 277 -18.94 -5.74 8.66
CA VAL A 277 -18.84 -4.33 9.05
C VAL A 277 -19.82 -4.03 10.18
N GLU A 278 -19.50 -3.05 11.00
CA GLU A 278 -20.38 -2.57 12.09
C GLU A 278 -21.14 -1.29 11.70
N ALA A 279 -20.99 -0.85 10.46
CA ALA A 279 -21.54 0.40 9.95
C ALA A 279 -22.95 0.22 9.38
N ASP A 280 -23.76 1.26 9.53
CA ASP A 280 -25.13 1.33 9.00
C ASP A 280 -25.22 2.05 7.64
N THR A 281 -24.19 2.83 7.28
CA THR A 281 -24.15 3.60 6.03
C THR A 281 -22.95 3.23 5.16
N VAL A 282 -23.06 3.48 3.85
CA VAL A 282 -21.97 3.25 2.87
C VAL A 282 -20.72 4.04 3.27
N ARG A 283 -20.86 5.29 3.70
CA ARG A 283 -19.75 6.14 4.13
C ARG A 283 -19.06 5.60 5.39
N ASP A 284 -19.83 5.12 6.37
CA ASP A 284 -19.27 4.59 7.60
C ASP A 284 -18.51 3.27 7.31
N ALA A 285 -19.09 2.37 6.52
CA ALA A 285 -18.45 1.14 6.06
C ALA A 285 -17.17 1.43 5.26
N ARG A 286 -17.18 2.43 4.38
CA ARG A 286 -16.00 2.92 3.69
C ARG A 286 -14.95 3.44 4.68
N THR A 287 -15.36 4.20 5.69
CA THR A 287 -14.46 4.74 6.71
C THR A 287 -13.80 3.63 7.53
N GLU A 288 -14.54 2.57 7.90
CA GLU A 288 -13.94 1.37 8.50
C GLU A 288 -12.88 0.74 7.60
N THR A 289 -13.15 0.69 6.29
CA THR A 289 -12.21 0.13 5.32
C THR A 289 -10.93 0.99 5.22
N VAL A 290 -11.06 2.31 5.17
CA VAL A 290 -9.91 3.23 5.14
C VAL A 290 -9.02 3.09 6.39
N ARG A 291 -9.61 2.78 7.54
CA ARG A 291 -8.85 2.55 8.78
C ARG A 291 -7.96 1.29 8.74
N THR A 292 -8.18 0.39 7.78
CA THR A 292 -7.31 -0.78 7.58
C THR A 292 -6.12 -0.51 6.66
N LEU A 293 -6.08 0.64 5.98
CA LEU A 293 -5.00 1.00 5.05
C LEU A 293 -3.58 0.94 5.68
N PRO A 294 -3.35 1.42 6.91
CA PRO A 294 -2.00 1.40 7.47
C PRO A 294 -1.35 0.01 7.47
N ASP A 295 -2.11 -1.02 7.84
CA ASP A 295 -1.62 -2.40 7.87
C ASP A 295 -1.42 -2.97 6.47
N GLN A 296 -2.32 -2.65 5.53
CA GLN A 296 -2.24 -3.11 4.15
C GLN A 296 -1.05 -2.46 3.45
N LEU A 297 -0.90 -1.14 3.57
CA LEU A 297 0.16 -0.38 2.91
C LEU A 297 1.55 -0.77 3.44
N GLU A 298 1.69 -1.00 4.74
CA GLU A 298 2.95 -1.48 5.30
C GLU A 298 3.39 -2.80 4.66
N ARG A 299 2.48 -3.80 4.58
CA ARG A 299 2.74 -5.07 3.91
C ARG A 299 3.15 -4.86 2.44
N ASP A 300 2.36 -4.08 1.71
CA ASP A 300 2.51 -3.95 0.26
C ASP A 300 3.76 -3.15 -0.11
N VAL A 301 4.05 -2.06 0.60
CA VAL A 301 5.26 -1.25 0.39
C VAL A 301 6.53 -2.05 0.70
N LEU A 302 6.53 -2.81 1.79
CA LEU A 302 7.68 -3.67 2.13
C LEU A 302 7.89 -4.78 1.09
N ALA A 303 6.81 -5.39 0.59
CA ALA A 303 6.90 -6.39 -0.46
C ALA A 303 7.44 -5.80 -1.78
N LEU A 304 7.00 -4.60 -2.17
CA LEU A 304 7.47 -3.91 -3.37
C LEU A 304 8.94 -3.53 -3.27
N ARG A 305 9.36 -2.97 -2.14
CA ARG A 305 10.76 -2.61 -1.89
C ARG A 305 11.68 -3.83 -1.85
N ALA A 306 11.24 -4.93 -1.26
CA ALA A 306 11.97 -6.18 -1.26
C ALA A 306 12.15 -6.77 -2.67
N ALA A 307 11.23 -6.46 -3.59
CA ALA A 307 11.35 -6.83 -5.00
C ALA A 307 12.23 -5.87 -5.82
N GLY A 308 12.71 -4.76 -5.22
CA GLY A 308 13.64 -3.83 -5.85
C GLY A 308 13.01 -2.60 -6.50
N VAL A 309 11.76 -2.29 -6.23
CA VAL A 309 11.08 -1.09 -6.76
C VAL A 309 10.50 -0.21 -5.65
N GLU A 310 10.45 1.09 -5.90
CA GLU A 310 9.71 2.03 -5.04
C GLU A 310 8.25 2.14 -5.53
N PRO A 311 7.24 1.99 -4.64
CA PRO A 311 5.85 2.12 -5.01
C PRO A 311 5.47 3.56 -5.33
N ALA A 312 4.70 3.77 -6.40
CA ALA A 312 4.03 5.01 -6.70
C ALA A 312 2.51 4.81 -6.57
N THR A 313 1.87 5.53 -5.64
CA THR A 313 0.48 5.33 -5.24
C THR A 313 -0.38 6.58 -5.48
N PRO A 314 -0.60 7.00 -6.74
CA PRO A 314 -1.24 8.29 -7.03
C PRO A 314 -2.66 8.40 -6.47
N LEU A 315 -3.40 7.29 -6.34
CA LEU A 315 -4.75 7.30 -5.77
C LEU A 315 -4.76 7.46 -4.24
N LEU A 316 -3.60 7.43 -3.59
CA LEU A 316 -3.40 7.72 -2.17
C LEU A 316 -2.78 9.12 -1.93
N ASP A 317 -2.71 9.97 -2.94
CA ASP A 317 -2.34 11.37 -2.77
C ASP A 317 -3.34 12.08 -1.81
N ASP A 318 -2.84 12.96 -0.96
CA ASP A 318 -3.65 13.66 0.03
C ASP A 318 -4.84 14.44 -0.57
N ARG A 319 -4.69 14.97 -1.79
CA ARG A 319 -5.78 15.62 -2.54
C ARG A 319 -6.89 14.63 -2.86
N VAL A 320 -6.53 13.43 -3.32
CA VAL A 320 -7.47 12.34 -3.65
C VAL A 320 -8.15 11.84 -2.37
N VAL A 321 -7.38 11.64 -1.30
CA VAL A 321 -7.90 11.24 0.01
C VAL A 321 -8.92 12.25 0.51
N ALA A 322 -8.57 13.54 0.52
CA ALA A 322 -9.46 14.60 0.99
C ALA A 322 -10.77 14.67 0.19
N ALA A 323 -10.70 14.60 -1.14
CA ALA A 323 -11.86 14.62 -2.01
C ALA A 323 -12.74 13.37 -1.82
N ALA A 324 -12.13 12.18 -1.72
CA ALA A 324 -12.85 10.93 -1.52
C ALA A 324 -13.55 10.87 -0.16
N LEU A 325 -12.93 11.40 0.90
CA LEU A 325 -13.55 11.45 2.22
C LEU A 325 -14.83 12.30 2.27
N ALA A 326 -14.97 13.29 1.40
CA ALA A 326 -16.15 14.16 1.30
C ALA A 326 -17.25 13.64 0.37
N LEU A 327 -17.07 12.47 -0.28
CA LEU A 327 -18.08 11.91 -1.18
C LEU A 327 -19.38 11.53 -0.46
N PRO A 328 -20.55 11.80 -1.04
CA PRO A 328 -21.82 11.22 -0.60
C PRO A 328 -21.93 9.74 -0.96
N ASP A 329 -22.85 9.03 -0.32
CA ASP A 329 -23.02 7.57 -0.45
C ASP A 329 -23.25 7.13 -1.90
N ASP A 330 -24.06 7.84 -2.66
CA ASP A 330 -24.44 7.54 -4.04
C ASP A 330 -23.32 7.80 -5.08
N LEU A 331 -22.24 8.44 -4.67
CA LEU A 331 -21.00 8.55 -5.45
C LEU A 331 -19.95 7.49 -5.04
N LEU A 332 -20.17 6.78 -3.96
CA LEU A 332 -19.40 5.60 -3.58
C LEU A 332 -20.02 4.34 -4.19
N VAL A 333 -21.33 4.13 -3.94
CA VAL A 333 -22.13 2.98 -4.39
C VAL A 333 -23.49 3.46 -4.87
N ASP A 334 -23.93 3.01 -6.05
CA ASP A 334 -25.29 3.25 -6.59
C ASP A 334 -25.88 1.91 -7.07
N GLY A 335 -26.80 1.35 -6.29
CA GLY A 335 -27.25 -0.02 -6.46
C GLY A 335 -26.10 -1.00 -6.31
N ASP A 336 -25.83 -1.80 -7.34
CA ASP A 336 -24.73 -2.75 -7.38
C ASP A 336 -23.41 -2.13 -7.92
N GLU A 337 -23.47 -0.90 -8.45
CA GLU A 337 -22.29 -0.23 -9.00
C GLU A 337 -21.42 0.35 -7.85
N ARG A 338 -20.21 -0.13 -7.75
CA ARG A 338 -19.19 0.34 -6.80
C ARG A 338 -18.24 1.33 -7.46
N LYS A 339 -17.59 2.18 -6.64
CA LYS A 339 -16.63 3.20 -7.11
C LYS A 339 -17.22 4.17 -8.13
N VAL A 340 -18.48 4.58 -7.92
CA VAL A 340 -19.23 5.41 -8.87
C VAL A 340 -18.46 6.66 -9.27
N ALA A 341 -17.90 7.42 -8.30
CA ALA A 341 -17.12 8.61 -8.58
C ALA A 341 -15.88 8.28 -9.42
N LEU A 342 -15.10 7.27 -9.04
CA LEU A 342 -13.87 6.90 -9.74
C LEU A 342 -14.16 6.41 -11.17
N ARG A 343 -15.22 5.64 -11.37
CA ARG A 343 -15.69 5.21 -12.70
C ARG A 343 -16.14 6.39 -13.56
N ARG A 344 -16.74 7.44 -12.98
CA ARG A 344 -17.08 8.66 -13.71
C ARG A 344 -15.84 9.43 -14.13
N VAL A 345 -14.86 9.58 -13.25
CA VAL A 345 -13.56 10.18 -13.58
C VAL A 345 -12.83 9.39 -14.68
N ALA A 346 -13.00 8.08 -14.72
CA ALA A 346 -12.41 7.21 -15.74
C ALA A 346 -13.09 7.33 -17.12
N ALA A 347 -14.27 7.94 -17.22
CA ALA A 347 -14.98 8.11 -18.49
C ALA A 347 -14.16 8.97 -19.46
N GLY A 348 -13.98 8.46 -20.68
CA GLY A 348 -13.17 9.12 -21.71
C GLY A 348 -11.64 8.99 -21.53
N ARG A 349 -11.17 8.44 -20.39
CA ARG A 349 -9.74 8.18 -20.14
C ARG A 349 -9.38 6.73 -20.39
N VAL A 350 -10.29 5.82 -20.10
CA VAL A 350 -10.13 4.38 -20.35
C VAL A 350 -11.33 3.86 -21.17
N PRO A 351 -11.19 2.73 -21.89
CA PRO A 351 -12.31 2.11 -22.60
C PRO A 351 -13.45 1.72 -21.65
N GLU A 352 -14.68 1.70 -22.16
CA GLU A 352 -15.88 1.32 -21.42
C GLU A 352 -15.73 -0.07 -20.76
N SER A 353 -15.15 -1.03 -21.46
CA SER A 353 -14.90 -2.38 -20.95
C SER A 353 -13.98 -2.43 -19.74
N VAL A 354 -13.05 -1.46 -19.59
CA VAL A 354 -12.17 -1.32 -18.43
C VAL A 354 -12.88 -0.53 -17.32
N ARG A 355 -13.56 0.55 -17.70
CA ARG A 355 -14.29 1.42 -16.79
C ARG A 355 -15.38 0.68 -16.02
N THR A 356 -16.13 -0.19 -16.71
CA THR A 356 -17.25 -0.95 -16.14
C THR A 356 -16.91 -2.36 -15.73
N ALA A 357 -15.65 -2.77 -15.85
CA ALA A 357 -15.20 -4.11 -15.46
C ALA A 357 -15.62 -4.42 -14.02
N ASP A 358 -16.38 -5.51 -13.87
CA ASP A 358 -16.72 -6.03 -12.54
C ASP A 358 -15.51 -6.69 -11.92
N LYS A 359 -14.98 -6.09 -10.88
CA LYS A 359 -14.00 -6.72 -10.03
C LYS A 359 -14.70 -7.77 -9.19
N LYS A 360 -14.59 -9.04 -9.55
CA LYS A 360 -14.93 -10.12 -8.62
C LYS A 360 -13.97 -10.00 -7.44
N ALA A 361 -14.49 -9.80 -6.25
CA ALA A 361 -13.83 -9.29 -5.04
C ALA A 361 -12.65 -10.12 -4.48
N VAL A 362 -12.00 -10.99 -5.26
CA VAL A 362 -10.94 -11.88 -4.77
C VAL A 362 -9.94 -12.14 -5.90
N GLN A 363 -9.19 -11.11 -6.32
CA GLN A 363 -8.40 -11.29 -7.53
C GLN A 363 -7.05 -11.93 -7.28
N TYR A 364 -6.18 -11.32 -6.50
CA TYR A 364 -4.84 -11.88 -6.31
C TYR A 364 -4.78 -13.02 -5.28
N GLY A 365 -5.58 -12.96 -4.21
CA GLY A 365 -5.53 -13.93 -3.14
C GLY A 365 -6.13 -15.31 -3.47
N THR A 366 -7.09 -15.42 -4.40
CA THR A 366 -7.84 -16.67 -4.57
C THR A 366 -7.00 -17.78 -5.21
N TYR A 367 -6.30 -17.49 -6.30
CA TYR A 367 -5.46 -18.50 -6.96
C TYR A 367 -4.25 -18.84 -6.12
N VAL A 368 -3.54 -17.83 -5.60
CA VAL A 368 -2.40 -18.03 -4.71
C VAL A 368 -2.82 -18.82 -3.47
N SER A 369 -3.93 -18.46 -2.82
CA SER A 369 -4.45 -19.19 -1.65
C SER A 369 -4.76 -20.66 -1.98
N ARG A 370 -5.34 -20.94 -3.16
CA ARG A 370 -5.64 -22.32 -3.60
C ARG A 370 -4.36 -23.12 -3.84
N GLU A 371 -3.38 -22.50 -4.49
CA GLU A 371 -2.11 -23.20 -4.77
C GLU A 371 -1.28 -23.36 -3.50
N LEU A 372 -1.32 -22.40 -2.56
CA LEU A 372 -0.73 -22.56 -1.24
C LEU A 372 -1.39 -23.71 -0.45
N ASP A 373 -2.72 -23.80 -0.42
CA ASP A 373 -3.44 -24.97 0.17
C ASP A 373 -2.99 -26.28 -0.47
N ARG A 374 -2.82 -26.29 -1.80
CA ARG A 374 -2.36 -27.47 -2.54
C ARG A 374 -0.92 -27.87 -2.18
N LEU A 375 -0.02 -26.90 -2.13
CA LEU A 375 1.40 -27.10 -1.75
C LEU A 375 1.53 -27.54 -0.30
N ALA A 376 0.82 -26.89 0.63
CA ALA A 376 0.78 -27.29 2.03
C ALA A 376 0.36 -28.76 2.19
N ARG A 377 -0.70 -29.18 1.50
CA ARG A 377 -1.15 -30.59 1.54
C ARG A 377 -0.13 -31.55 0.93
N ARG A 378 0.57 -31.18 -0.13
CA ARG A 378 1.65 -32.01 -0.72
C ARG A 378 2.83 -32.12 0.22
N ALA A 379 3.15 -31.05 0.96
CA ALA A 379 4.19 -31.05 1.98
C ALA A 379 3.80 -31.79 3.28
N GLY A 380 2.56 -32.35 3.35
CA GLY A 380 2.12 -33.13 4.49
C GLY A 380 1.24 -32.37 5.50
N TYR A 381 1.02 -31.08 5.32
CA TYR A 381 0.11 -30.27 6.14
C TYR A 381 -1.33 -30.53 5.70
N LYS A 382 -2.10 -31.21 6.54
CA LYS A 382 -3.45 -31.67 6.22
C LYS A 382 -4.51 -30.66 6.66
N ARG A 383 -5.59 -30.50 5.92
CA ARG A 383 -6.73 -29.62 6.28
C ARG A 383 -7.33 -29.88 7.68
N ARG A 384 -7.16 -31.07 8.24
CA ARG A 384 -7.56 -31.39 9.61
C ARG A 384 -6.63 -30.78 10.68
N MET A 385 -5.47 -30.30 10.29
CA MET A 385 -4.61 -29.51 11.15
C MET A 385 -5.18 -28.10 11.17
N ASP A 386 -5.35 -27.55 12.33
CA ASP A 386 -5.70 -26.13 12.47
C ASP A 386 -4.62 -25.27 11.79
N ASP A 387 -5.06 -24.30 10.98
CA ASP A 387 -4.19 -23.41 10.21
C ASP A 387 -3.06 -24.11 9.44
N HIS A 388 -3.42 -25.13 8.65
CA HIS A 388 -2.45 -25.95 7.93
C HIS A 388 -1.63 -25.16 6.88
N VAL A 389 -2.18 -24.09 6.29
CA VAL A 389 -1.46 -23.22 5.35
C VAL A 389 -0.50 -22.32 6.09
N GLY A 390 -0.90 -21.71 7.22
CA GLY A 390 -0.01 -20.90 8.06
C GLY A 390 1.20 -21.71 8.55
N LYS A 391 0.97 -22.94 9.02
CA LYS A 391 2.06 -23.85 9.41
C LYS A 391 3.03 -24.17 8.26
N TYR A 392 2.51 -24.26 7.04
CA TYR A 392 3.35 -24.44 5.87
C TYR A 392 4.18 -23.19 5.56
N VAL A 393 3.58 -22.00 5.64
CA VAL A 393 4.29 -20.72 5.48
C VAL A 393 5.37 -20.56 6.55
N ASP A 394 5.06 -20.88 7.81
CA ASP A 394 6.03 -20.86 8.91
C ASP A 394 7.22 -21.82 8.67
N ALA A 395 6.96 -23.00 8.13
CA ALA A 395 8.01 -23.96 7.79
C ALA A 395 8.91 -23.42 6.66
N LEU A 396 8.31 -22.85 5.62
CA LEU A 396 9.07 -22.23 4.52
C LEU A 396 9.97 -21.08 5.01
N TYR A 397 9.45 -20.25 5.90
CA TYR A 397 10.23 -19.16 6.51
C TYR A 397 11.37 -19.68 7.39
N SER A 398 11.15 -20.76 8.13
CA SER A 398 12.13 -21.33 9.05
C SER A 398 13.28 -22.04 8.32
N GLU A 399 13.04 -22.59 7.12
CA GLU A 399 14.05 -23.20 6.27
C GLU A 399 15.06 -22.19 5.71
N GLU A 400 14.67 -20.93 5.57
CA GLU A 400 15.53 -19.86 5.04
C GLU A 400 16.46 -19.25 6.09
N LYS A 401 16.08 -19.29 7.38
CA LYS A 401 16.99 -18.88 8.45
C LYS A 401 18.13 -19.90 8.53
N PRO A 402 19.40 -19.52 8.16
CA PRO A 402 20.52 -20.41 8.39
C PRO A 402 20.53 -20.76 9.88
N ALA A 403 20.80 -22.03 10.19
CA ALA A 403 21.06 -22.49 11.57
C ALA A 403 22.30 -21.72 12.07
N GLY A 404 22.11 -20.47 12.45
CA GLY A 404 23.09 -19.50 12.80
C GLY A 404 23.07 -19.28 14.28
N GLU A 405 24.17 -19.72 14.85
CA GLU A 405 24.81 -19.21 16.03
C GLU A 405 23.92 -19.16 17.26
N GLY A 406 23.84 -20.35 17.89
CA GLY A 406 23.54 -20.42 19.31
C GLY A 406 24.46 -19.43 20.03
N ARG A 407 23.88 -18.38 20.56
CA ARG A 407 24.54 -17.52 21.53
C ARG A 407 24.84 -18.37 22.76
N ASN A 408 26.14 -18.68 22.93
CA ASN A 408 26.69 -19.05 24.23
C ASN A 408 26.74 -17.82 25.11
#